data_440889b7e316a8ac5897c2cf690f9189
#
_entry.id   440889b7e316a8ac5897c2cf690f9189
#
_cell.length_a   1.000
_cell.length_b   1.000
_cell.length_c   1.000
_cell.angle_alpha   90.00
_cell.angle_beta   90.00
_cell.angle_gamma   90.00
#
_symmetry.space_group_name_H-M   'P 1'
#
loop_
_entity.id
_entity.type
_entity.pdbx_description
1 polymer ?
#
loop_
_entity_poly.entity_id
_entity_poly.type
_entity_poly.pdbx_seq_one_letter_code
_entity_poly.pdbx_strand_id
1 'polypeptide(L)' 'MRTAEVYSNGIFAGILTETEDGRYIFRY' A
#
# COMPACT_ATOMS: atom_id res chain seq x y z
N MET A 1 1.57 -1.55 12.34
CA MET A 1 1.85 -1.75 10.91
C MET A 1 0.58 -2.13 10.19
N ARG A 2 0.25 -1.44 9.14
CA ARG A 2 -0.98 -1.69 8.40
C ARG A 2 -0.68 -1.80 6.92
N THR A 3 -1.48 -2.59 6.23
CA THR A 3 -1.29 -2.87 4.82
C THR A 3 -2.60 -2.68 4.08
N ALA A 4 -2.54 -2.06 2.92
CA ALA A 4 -3.72 -1.83 2.09
C ALA A 4 -3.40 -2.18 0.64
N GLU A 5 -4.39 -2.74 -0.05
CA GLU A 5 -4.27 -2.99 -1.48
C GLU A 5 -4.71 -1.74 -2.23
N VAL A 6 -3.97 -1.39 -3.26
CA VAL A 6 -4.27 -0.22 -4.08
C VAL A 6 -4.71 -0.68 -5.45
N TYR A 7 -5.83 -0.12 -5.93
CA TYR A 7 -6.39 -0.47 -7.23
C TYR A 7 -6.55 0.79 -8.07
N SER A 8 -6.42 0.62 -9.36
CA SER A 8 -6.66 1.70 -10.33
C SER A 8 -7.54 1.13 -11.43
N ASN A 9 -8.71 1.76 -11.67
CA ASN A 9 -9.68 1.31 -12.67
C ASN A 9 -10.07 -0.16 -12.47
N GLY A 10 -10.18 -0.58 -11.20
CA GLY A 10 -10.55 -1.96 -10.88
C GLY A 10 -9.44 -2.98 -11.06
N ILE A 11 -8.22 -2.52 -11.33
CA ILE A 11 -7.07 -3.40 -11.55
C ILE A 11 -6.10 -3.22 -10.39
N PHE A 12 -5.60 -4.33 -9.86
CA PHE A 12 -4.65 -4.29 -8.76
C PHE A 12 -3.39 -3.53 -9.17
N ALA A 13 -3.00 -2.53 -8.39
CA ALA A 13 -1.85 -1.69 -8.69
C ALA A 13 -0.68 -1.94 -7.76
N GLY A 14 -0.93 -2.29 -6.49
CA GLY A 14 0.17 -2.53 -5.58
C GLY A 14 -0.28 -2.60 -4.13
N ILE A 15 0.71 -2.64 -3.26
CA ILE A 15 0.49 -2.74 -1.82
C ILE A 15 1.08 -1.51 -1.13
N LEU A 16 0.28 -0.87 -0.30
CA LEU A 16 0.73 0.25 0.52
C LEU A 16 0.86 -0.23 1.97
N THR A 17 2.03 -0.04 2.55
CA THR A 17 2.30 -0.46 3.91
C THR A 17 2.63 0.74 4.78
N GLU A 18 1.98 0.83 5.93
CA GLU A 18 2.31 1.84 6.94
C GLU A 18 3.19 1.18 8.00
N THR A 19 4.39 1.72 8.20
CA THR A 19 5.33 1.17 9.16
C THR A 19 5.04 1.72 10.56
N GLU A 20 5.67 1.13 11.57
CA GLU A 20 5.43 1.52 12.97
C GLU A 20 5.94 2.92 13.28
N ASP A 21 6.92 3.39 12.54
CA ASP A 21 7.45 4.74 12.74
C ASP A 21 6.72 5.80 11.93
N GLY A 22 5.58 5.46 11.32
CA GLY A 22 4.75 6.43 10.63
C GLY A 22 5.12 6.67 9.17
N ARG A 23 5.90 5.80 8.59
CA ARG A 23 6.29 5.92 7.19
C ARG A 23 5.39 5.07 6.31
N TYR A 24 5.42 5.36 5.01
CA TYR A 24 4.65 4.59 4.04
C TYR A 24 5.58 4.04 2.98
N ILE A 25 5.34 2.79 2.60
CA ILE A 25 6.08 2.11 1.55
C ILE A 25 5.08 1.59 0.54
N PHE A 26 5.26 1.93 -0.73
CA PHE A 26 4.39 1.45 -1.80
C PHE A 26 5.18 0.51 -2.69
N ARG A 27 4.61 -0.67 -2.91
CA ARG A 27 5.23 -1.69 -3.77
C ARG A 27 4.25 -2.07 -4.88
N TYR A 28 4.72 -2.09 -6.09
CA TYR A 28 3.90 -2.46 -7.24
C TYR A 28 4.66 -3.36 -8.20
#